data_89e67faa3d435461aaadf1403cdc4f8a
#
_entry.id   89e67faa3d435461aaadf1403cdc4f8a
#
_cell.length_a   1.000
_cell.length_b   1.000
_cell.length_c   1.000
_cell.angle_alpha   90.00
_cell.angle_beta   90.00
_cell.angle_gamma   90.00
#
_symmetry.space_group_name_H-M   'P 1'
#
loop_
_entity.id
_entity.type
_entity.pdbx_description
1 polymer ?
#
loop_
_entity_poly.entity_id
_entity_poly.type
_entity_poly.pdbx_seq_one_letter_code
_entity_poly.pdbx_strand_id
1 'polypeptide(L)'
;MRAMAHGYTNNTRGDGEVVVKRYEGPGWQRRRDTEAAALTALAGRLPVPQVISVEAGALTMTHLPGVHGQDLIAAGHAVPVLRSCGEMVRRFPSVEPRLVHGDYGPNNMLFDPSTFEVTAVLDWEWASRGEPVTDLAWCEWIVRTHHEGEVGALGALFDGYGHRPSLADRRAAAARRCEELRDAFTSHHDVWQRRLDATLAWTGH
;
A
#
# COMPACT_ATOMS: atom_id res chain seq x y z
N MET A 1 -25.18 -1.57 -2.82
CA MET A 1 -23.71 -1.64 -2.83
C MET A 1 -23.21 -2.49 -4.00
N ARG A 2 -22.27 -1.97 -4.79
CA ARG A 2 -21.62 -2.68 -5.90
C ARG A 2 -20.25 -3.17 -5.44
N ALA A 3 -19.73 -4.27 -6.03
CA ALA A 3 -18.35 -4.68 -5.84
C ALA A 3 -17.42 -3.56 -6.32
N MET A 4 -16.40 -3.24 -5.53
CA MET A 4 -15.39 -2.25 -5.92
C MET A 4 -14.30 -2.94 -6.73
N ALA A 5 -13.78 -2.25 -7.75
CA ALA A 5 -12.59 -2.69 -8.46
C ALA A 5 -11.39 -2.74 -7.49
N HIS A 6 -10.44 -3.64 -7.75
CA HIS A 6 -9.16 -3.73 -7.02
C HIS A 6 -9.21 -4.30 -5.58
N GLY A 7 -10.30 -4.90 -5.13
CA GLY A 7 -10.32 -5.67 -3.86
C GLY A 7 -9.76 -7.09 -4.03
N TYR A 8 -8.43 -7.28 -3.97
CA TYR A 8 -7.81 -8.58 -4.25
C TYR A 8 -7.86 -9.58 -3.08
N THR A 9 -7.88 -9.12 -1.84
CA THR A 9 -7.81 -9.98 -0.64
C THR A 9 -9.10 -10.03 0.16
N ASN A 10 -10.01 -9.07 -0.03
CA ASN A 10 -11.23 -8.93 0.75
C ASN A 10 -12.42 -8.58 -0.16
N ASN A 11 -13.62 -9.02 0.21
CA ASN A 11 -14.84 -8.66 -0.52
C ASN A 11 -15.26 -7.24 -0.13
N THR A 12 -14.90 -6.26 -0.95
CA THR A 12 -15.16 -4.83 -0.72
C THR A 12 -16.33 -4.36 -1.58
N ARG A 13 -17.33 -3.72 -0.96
CA ARG A 13 -18.53 -3.18 -1.62
C ARG A 13 -18.78 -1.75 -1.17
N GLY A 14 -19.18 -0.89 -2.10
CA GLY A 14 -19.51 0.50 -1.82
C GLY A 14 -20.78 0.98 -2.53
N ASP A 15 -21.34 2.10 -2.08
CA ASP A 15 -22.47 2.80 -2.71
C ASP A 15 -22.17 4.27 -3.07
N GLY A 16 -20.92 4.69 -2.88
CA GLY A 16 -20.43 6.05 -3.14
C GLY A 16 -20.37 6.93 -1.89
N GLU A 17 -20.97 6.52 -0.77
CA GLU A 17 -20.87 7.20 0.52
C GLU A 17 -20.15 6.32 1.54
N VAL A 18 -20.42 5.02 1.50
CA VAL A 18 -19.94 4.04 2.48
C VAL A 18 -19.28 2.85 1.76
N VAL A 19 -18.24 2.32 2.38
CA VAL A 19 -17.54 1.11 1.95
C VAL A 19 -17.64 0.07 3.06
N VAL A 20 -18.02 -1.15 2.70
CA VAL A 20 -18.00 -2.33 3.58
C VAL A 20 -16.94 -3.30 3.08
N LYS A 21 -15.93 -3.53 3.90
CA LYS A 21 -14.85 -4.52 3.66
C LYS A 21 -15.11 -5.74 4.53
N ARG A 22 -15.24 -6.92 3.90
CA ARG A 22 -15.41 -8.20 4.60
C ARG A 22 -14.10 -8.97 4.59
N TYR A 23 -13.70 -9.41 5.78
CA TYR A 23 -12.46 -10.14 5.99
C TYR A 23 -12.75 -11.63 6.07
N GLU A 24 -11.98 -12.42 5.33
CA GLU A 24 -12.13 -13.87 5.24
C GLU A 24 -10.75 -14.56 5.34
N GLY A 25 -10.77 -15.89 5.58
CA GLY A 25 -9.55 -16.69 5.63
C GLY A 25 -8.76 -16.58 6.94
N PRO A 26 -7.58 -17.20 7.03
CA PRO A 26 -6.78 -17.23 8.24
C PRO A 26 -6.37 -15.81 8.72
N GLY A 27 -6.51 -15.57 10.03
CA GLY A 27 -6.09 -14.30 10.65
C GLY A 27 -6.99 -13.10 10.33
N TRP A 28 -8.19 -13.30 9.80
CA TRP A 28 -9.10 -12.23 9.41
C TRP A 28 -9.44 -11.27 10.57
N GLN A 29 -9.62 -11.78 11.80
CA GLN A 29 -9.89 -10.93 12.97
C GLN A 29 -8.75 -9.95 13.20
N ARG A 30 -7.51 -10.46 13.23
CA ARG A 30 -6.33 -9.61 13.42
C ARG A 30 -6.22 -8.55 12.35
N ARG A 31 -6.40 -8.91 11.07
CA ARG A 31 -6.32 -7.96 9.94
C ARG A 31 -7.37 -6.87 10.06
N ARG A 32 -8.65 -7.24 10.34
CA ARG A 32 -9.74 -6.28 10.58
C ARG A 32 -9.43 -5.35 11.74
N ASP A 33 -8.97 -5.89 12.87
CA ASP A 33 -8.71 -5.10 14.08
C ASP A 33 -7.50 -4.17 13.89
N THR A 34 -6.48 -4.65 13.19
CA THR A 34 -5.32 -3.83 12.80
C THR A 34 -5.76 -2.65 11.92
N GLU A 35 -6.54 -2.89 10.88
CA GLU A 35 -7.02 -1.83 10.00
C GLU A 35 -7.92 -0.83 10.74
N ALA A 36 -8.89 -1.31 11.53
CA ALA A 36 -9.77 -0.44 12.30
C ALA A 36 -8.98 0.46 13.28
N ALA A 37 -7.99 -0.12 13.98
CA ALA A 37 -7.13 0.64 14.90
C ALA A 37 -6.27 1.67 14.16
N ALA A 38 -5.65 1.30 13.02
CA ALA A 38 -4.84 2.20 12.22
C ALA A 38 -5.68 3.36 11.68
N LEU A 39 -6.83 3.09 11.03
CA LEU A 39 -7.71 4.11 10.50
C LEU A 39 -8.20 5.07 11.60
N THR A 40 -8.54 4.56 12.78
CA THR A 40 -8.97 5.39 13.92
C THR A 40 -7.84 6.31 14.39
N ALA A 41 -6.62 5.79 14.50
CA ALA A 41 -5.46 6.55 14.95
C ALA A 41 -5.01 7.62 13.93
N LEU A 42 -5.21 7.36 12.63
CA LEU A 42 -4.75 8.21 11.53
C LEU A 42 -5.80 9.23 11.06
N ALA A 43 -7.06 9.09 11.50
CA ALA A 43 -8.15 9.98 11.11
C ALA A 43 -7.81 11.45 11.39
N GLY A 44 -8.02 12.33 10.40
CA GLY A 44 -7.70 13.75 10.45
C GLY A 44 -6.21 14.11 10.40
N ARG A 45 -5.32 13.11 10.36
CA ARG A 45 -3.85 13.29 10.29
C ARG A 45 -3.29 12.87 8.95
N LEU A 46 -3.86 11.83 8.35
CA LEU A 46 -3.61 11.37 6.99
C LEU A 46 -4.95 11.26 6.23
N PRO A 47 -4.93 11.26 4.90
CA PRO A 47 -6.12 11.00 4.09
C PRO A 47 -6.46 9.50 4.14
N VAL A 48 -7.22 9.11 5.14
CA VAL A 48 -7.66 7.72 5.35
C VAL A 48 -9.18 7.67 5.55
N PRO A 49 -9.86 6.58 5.17
CA PRO A 49 -11.27 6.40 5.47
C PRO A 49 -11.57 6.52 6.97
N GLN A 50 -12.72 7.08 7.32
CA GLN A 50 -13.19 7.10 8.71
C GLN A 50 -13.95 5.81 9.01
N VAL A 51 -13.64 5.18 10.14
CA VAL A 51 -14.36 4.00 10.63
C VAL A 51 -15.77 4.42 11.10
N ILE A 52 -16.78 3.75 10.55
CA ILE A 52 -18.20 3.94 10.93
C ILE A 52 -18.63 2.84 11.91
N SER A 53 -18.35 1.57 11.57
CA SER A 53 -18.61 0.44 12.47
C SER A 53 -17.63 -0.70 12.26
N VAL A 54 -17.42 -1.49 13.32
CA VAL A 54 -16.64 -2.73 13.31
C VAL A 54 -17.57 -3.86 13.74
N GLU A 55 -17.79 -4.82 12.87
CA GLU A 55 -18.66 -5.95 13.10
C GLU A 55 -17.90 -7.29 12.99
N ALA A 56 -18.54 -8.39 13.36
CA ALA A 56 -17.96 -9.71 13.17
C ALA A 56 -17.69 -9.94 11.66
N GLY A 57 -16.41 -9.94 11.27
CA GLY A 57 -15.99 -10.19 9.89
C GLY A 57 -16.12 -9.01 8.93
N ALA A 58 -16.51 -7.81 9.39
CA ALA A 58 -16.63 -6.65 8.52
C ALA A 58 -16.15 -5.35 9.18
N LEU A 59 -15.67 -4.43 8.34
CA LEU A 59 -15.37 -3.04 8.67
C LEU A 59 -16.15 -2.13 7.72
N THR A 60 -16.94 -1.24 8.29
CA THR A 60 -17.67 -0.21 7.55
C THR A 60 -16.95 1.12 7.71
N MET A 61 -16.69 1.80 6.61
CA MET A 61 -15.93 3.05 6.58
C MET A 61 -16.47 4.02 5.54
N THR A 62 -16.09 5.28 5.61
CA THR A 62 -16.44 6.29 4.59
C THR A 62 -15.79 5.97 3.26
N HIS A 63 -16.52 6.26 2.17
CA HIS A 63 -15.94 6.28 0.83
C HIS A 63 -15.10 7.56 0.64
N LEU A 64 -13.94 7.43 0.02
CA LEU A 64 -13.11 8.56 -0.39
C LEU A 64 -13.02 8.60 -1.93
N PRO A 65 -13.14 9.78 -2.55
CA PRO A 65 -13.06 9.90 -4.01
C PRO A 65 -11.60 9.83 -4.50
N GLY A 66 -11.45 9.42 -5.75
CA GLY A 66 -10.17 9.41 -6.44
C GLY A 66 -10.04 8.25 -7.42
N VAL A 67 -8.92 8.23 -8.14
CA VAL A 67 -8.55 7.18 -9.09
C VAL A 67 -7.39 6.38 -8.50
N HIS A 68 -7.40 5.06 -8.61
CA HIS A 68 -6.30 4.24 -8.15
C HIS A 68 -4.99 4.59 -8.86
N GLY A 69 -3.91 4.71 -8.10
CA GLY A 69 -2.61 5.07 -8.66
C GLY A 69 -2.10 4.10 -9.72
N GLN A 70 -2.40 2.80 -9.57
CA GLN A 70 -2.06 1.81 -10.60
C GLN A 70 -2.75 2.09 -11.95
N ASP A 71 -3.98 2.61 -11.94
CA ASP A 71 -4.71 2.95 -13.18
C ASP A 71 -4.12 4.21 -13.82
N LEU A 72 -3.70 5.18 -13.00
CA LEU A 72 -2.98 6.37 -13.48
C LEU A 72 -1.60 6.02 -14.05
N ILE A 73 -0.89 5.09 -13.44
CA ILE A 73 0.38 4.56 -13.98
C ILE A 73 0.13 3.90 -15.33
N ALA A 74 -0.89 3.04 -15.45
CA ALA A 74 -1.26 2.41 -16.71
C ALA A 74 -1.69 3.42 -17.78
N ALA A 75 -2.20 4.59 -17.38
CA ALA A 75 -2.51 5.72 -18.27
C ALA A 75 -1.29 6.60 -18.64
N GLY A 76 -0.07 6.24 -18.21
CA GLY A 76 1.17 6.94 -18.53
C GLY A 76 1.59 8.03 -17.54
N HIS A 77 1.00 8.07 -16.35
CA HIS A 77 1.26 9.08 -15.32
C HIS A 77 2.18 8.57 -14.18
N ALA A 78 3.12 7.65 -14.46
CA ALA A 78 3.98 7.04 -13.45
C ALA A 78 4.79 8.07 -12.65
N VAL A 79 5.40 9.06 -13.30
CA VAL A 79 6.26 10.06 -12.64
C VAL A 79 5.51 10.87 -11.58
N PRO A 80 4.40 11.56 -11.85
CA PRO A 80 3.69 12.32 -10.83
C PRO A 80 3.10 11.42 -9.74
N VAL A 81 2.55 10.25 -10.07
CA VAL A 81 2.00 9.31 -9.09
C VAL A 81 3.09 8.84 -8.12
N LEU A 82 4.25 8.41 -8.61
CA LEU A 82 5.34 7.92 -7.77
C LEU A 82 5.95 9.04 -6.90
N ARG A 83 6.02 10.27 -7.41
CA ARG A 83 6.43 11.42 -6.60
C ARG A 83 5.50 11.62 -5.40
N SER A 84 4.19 11.62 -5.63
CA SER A 84 3.19 11.77 -4.57
C SER A 84 3.19 10.58 -3.60
N CYS A 85 3.48 9.36 -4.06
CA CYS A 85 3.73 8.22 -3.17
C CYS A 85 4.92 8.49 -2.24
N GLY A 86 6.03 9.01 -2.76
CA GLY A 86 7.21 9.38 -1.95
C GLY A 86 6.90 10.46 -0.92
N GLU A 87 6.21 11.53 -1.34
CA GLU A 87 5.78 12.62 -0.45
C GLU A 87 4.85 12.14 0.66
N MET A 88 3.94 11.22 0.36
CA MET A 88 3.01 10.68 1.34
C MET A 88 3.71 9.81 2.38
N VAL A 89 4.56 8.86 1.99
CA VAL A 89 5.26 7.99 2.97
C VAL A 89 6.24 8.79 3.83
N ARG A 90 6.81 9.88 3.32
CA ARG A 90 7.65 10.82 4.11
C ARG A 90 6.88 11.44 5.29
N ARG A 91 5.56 11.55 5.20
CA ARG A 91 4.72 12.12 6.26
C ARG A 91 4.49 11.15 7.43
N PHE A 92 4.56 9.84 7.21
CA PHE A 92 4.19 8.83 8.21
C PHE A 92 4.91 9.00 9.55
N PRO A 93 6.25 9.19 9.62
CA PRO A 93 6.94 9.36 10.90
C PRO A 93 6.53 10.60 11.70
N SER A 94 6.05 11.65 11.03
CA SER A 94 5.55 12.85 11.71
C SER A 94 4.15 12.67 12.30
N VAL A 95 3.42 11.68 11.82
CA VAL A 95 2.07 11.34 12.29
C VAL A 95 2.13 10.31 13.41
N GLU A 96 2.85 9.21 13.20
CA GLU A 96 3.10 8.17 14.20
C GLU A 96 4.52 7.64 14.00
N PRO A 97 5.41 7.80 15.00
CA PRO A 97 6.78 7.31 14.89
C PRO A 97 6.82 5.80 14.60
N ARG A 98 7.64 5.41 13.62
CA ARG A 98 7.79 4.03 13.17
C ARG A 98 6.52 3.40 12.55
N LEU A 99 5.56 4.22 12.11
CA LEU A 99 4.41 3.73 11.35
C LEU A 99 4.87 3.08 10.04
N VAL A 100 4.41 1.86 9.80
CA VAL A 100 4.55 1.12 8.55
C VAL A 100 3.17 0.66 8.11
N HIS A 101 2.82 0.91 6.86
CA HIS A 101 1.58 0.46 6.23
C HIS A 101 1.60 -1.06 5.96
N GLY A 102 2.76 -1.57 5.53
CA GLY A 102 3.01 -2.98 5.27
C GLY A 102 2.57 -3.50 3.90
N ASP A 103 1.73 -2.75 3.17
CA ASP A 103 1.37 -3.00 1.76
C ASP A 103 1.26 -1.68 0.99
N TYR A 104 2.23 -0.79 1.19
CA TYR A 104 2.23 0.56 0.66
C TYR A 104 2.58 0.61 -0.82
N GLY A 105 1.69 1.21 -1.63
CA GLY A 105 1.96 1.40 -3.04
C GLY A 105 0.78 2.00 -3.81
N PRO A 106 0.95 2.29 -5.11
CA PRO A 106 -0.06 2.93 -5.93
C PRO A 106 -1.38 2.14 -6.07
N ASN A 107 -1.35 0.83 -5.82
CA ASN A 107 -2.53 -0.03 -5.77
C ASN A 107 -3.45 0.28 -4.58
N ASN A 108 -2.88 0.72 -3.45
CA ASN A 108 -3.59 1.04 -2.21
C ASN A 108 -3.73 2.55 -1.98
N MET A 109 -3.63 3.35 -3.03
CA MET A 109 -3.76 4.80 -2.95
C MET A 109 -4.72 5.33 -4.00
N LEU A 110 -5.54 6.31 -3.60
CA LEU A 110 -6.36 7.10 -4.52
C LEU A 110 -5.75 8.48 -4.71
N PHE A 111 -5.94 9.01 -5.91
CA PHE A 111 -5.39 10.29 -6.34
C PHE A 111 -6.46 11.16 -6.99
N ASP A 112 -6.33 12.46 -6.87
CA ASP A 112 -6.99 13.40 -7.77
C ASP A 112 -6.32 13.28 -9.16
N PRO A 113 -7.05 12.94 -10.23
CA PRO A 113 -6.46 12.71 -11.54
C PRO A 113 -5.94 13.99 -12.22
N SER A 114 -6.26 15.17 -11.71
CA SER A 114 -5.82 16.46 -12.27
C SER A 114 -4.55 17.00 -11.59
N THR A 115 -4.40 16.78 -10.29
CA THR A 115 -3.27 17.29 -9.50
C THR A 115 -2.27 16.21 -9.11
N PHE A 116 -2.66 14.94 -9.18
CA PHE A 116 -1.95 13.78 -8.65
C PHE A 116 -1.69 13.83 -7.14
N GLU A 117 -2.42 14.66 -6.41
CA GLU A 117 -2.41 14.65 -4.95
C GLU A 117 -3.08 13.37 -4.43
N VAL A 118 -2.52 12.80 -3.35
CA VAL A 118 -3.11 11.61 -2.69
C VAL A 118 -4.37 12.01 -1.95
N THR A 119 -5.52 11.48 -2.37
CA THR A 119 -6.82 11.68 -1.74
C THR A 119 -7.16 10.60 -0.71
N ALA A 120 -6.56 9.40 -0.82
CA ALA A 120 -6.71 8.35 0.17
C ALA A 120 -5.52 7.39 0.20
N VAL A 121 -5.19 6.90 1.41
CA VAL A 121 -4.35 5.71 1.63
C VAL A 121 -5.25 4.64 2.24
N LEU A 122 -5.38 3.51 1.54
CA LEU A 122 -6.33 2.43 1.79
C LEU A 122 -5.59 1.18 2.28
N ASP A 123 -6.36 0.22 2.82
CA ASP A 123 -5.88 -1.16 3.09
C ASP A 123 -4.77 -1.24 4.15
N TRP A 124 -5.05 -0.73 5.35
CA TRP A 124 -4.14 -0.71 6.50
C TRP A 124 -4.11 -2.02 7.30
N GLU A 125 -4.58 -3.13 6.74
CA GLU A 125 -4.70 -4.41 7.45
C GLU A 125 -3.35 -5.04 7.85
N TRP A 126 -2.25 -4.56 7.27
CA TRP A 126 -0.87 -4.97 7.56
C TRP A 126 -0.08 -3.91 8.34
N ALA A 127 -0.75 -2.86 8.83
CA ALA A 127 -0.09 -1.80 9.57
C ALA A 127 0.66 -2.33 10.78
N SER A 128 1.86 -1.82 10.98
CA SER A 128 2.78 -2.26 12.04
C SER A 128 3.76 -1.15 12.44
N ARG A 129 4.67 -1.47 13.34
CA ARG A 129 5.82 -0.61 13.66
C ARG A 129 7.08 -1.16 13.03
N GLY A 130 7.80 -0.32 12.29
CA GLY A 130 9.02 -0.71 11.60
C GLY A 130 9.85 0.49 11.16
N GLU A 131 10.75 0.25 10.23
CA GLU A 131 11.57 1.31 9.64
C GLU A 131 10.87 1.89 8.40
N PRO A 132 10.90 3.22 8.19
CA PRO A 132 10.24 3.88 7.06
C PRO A 132 10.66 3.34 5.67
N VAL A 133 11.88 2.82 5.56
CA VAL A 133 12.37 2.19 4.32
C VAL A 133 11.52 0.99 3.90
N THR A 134 10.79 0.36 4.80
CA THR A 134 9.95 -0.82 4.51
C THR A 134 8.88 -0.48 3.48
N ASP A 135 8.11 0.58 3.71
CA ASP A 135 7.04 1.00 2.80
C ASP A 135 7.59 1.57 1.49
N LEU A 136 8.68 2.33 1.56
CA LEU A 136 9.33 2.87 0.37
C LEU A 136 9.86 1.74 -0.55
N ALA A 137 10.50 0.74 0.05
CA ALA A 137 11.01 -0.43 -0.68
C ALA A 137 9.88 -1.30 -1.23
N TRP A 138 8.77 -1.40 -0.51
CA TRP A 138 7.60 -2.15 -0.98
C TRP A 138 6.91 -1.44 -2.15
N CYS A 139 6.79 -0.12 -2.12
CA CYS A 139 6.31 0.66 -3.26
C CYS A 139 7.21 0.45 -4.50
N GLU A 140 8.53 0.52 -4.34
CA GLU A 140 9.48 0.17 -5.42
C GLU A 140 9.27 -1.27 -5.92
N TRP A 141 9.07 -2.22 -5.01
CA TRP A 141 8.82 -3.61 -5.34
C TRP A 141 7.55 -3.79 -6.20
N ILE A 142 6.45 -3.11 -5.85
CA ILE A 142 5.21 -3.12 -6.61
C ILE A 142 5.45 -2.61 -8.04
N VAL A 143 6.19 -1.51 -8.19
CA VAL A 143 6.53 -0.98 -9.52
C VAL A 143 7.35 -1.97 -10.33
N ARG A 144 8.41 -2.53 -9.75
CA ARG A 144 9.27 -3.51 -10.44
C ARG A 144 8.57 -4.80 -10.82
N THR A 145 7.52 -5.19 -10.08
CA THR A 145 6.82 -6.47 -10.27
C THR A 145 5.57 -6.34 -11.13
N HIS A 146 4.86 -5.23 -11.02
CA HIS A 146 3.54 -5.04 -11.65
C HIS A 146 3.50 -3.92 -12.68
N HIS A 147 4.54 -3.08 -12.74
CA HIS A 147 4.68 -1.96 -13.66
C HIS A 147 6.10 -1.91 -14.24
N GLU A 148 6.60 -3.05 -14.74
CA GLU A 148 8.00 -3.21 -15.17
C GLU A 148 8.46 -2.16 -16.18
N GLY A 149 7.56 -1.71 -17.08
CA GLY A 149 7.84 -0.64 -18.03
C GLY A 149 8.12 0.73 -17.40
N GLU A 150 7.74 0.91 -16.12
CA GLU A 150 7.80 2.17 -15.40
C GLU A 150 8.94 2.25 -14.37
N VAL A 151 9.84 1.27 -14.37
CA VAL A 151 11.01 1.23 -13.48
C VAL A 151 11.88 2.49 -13.63
N GLY A 152 11.95 3.07 -14.84
CA GLY A 152 12.62 4.33 -15.10
C GLY A 152 12.06 5.54 -14.33
N ALA A 153 10.79 5.47 -13.92
CA ALA A 153 10.13 6.54 -13.15
C ALA A 153 10.40 6.45 -11.64
N LEU A 154 11.06 5.40 -11.13
CA LEU A 154 11.35 5.23 -9.69
C LEU A 154 12.16 6.37 -9.07
N GLY A 155 12.92 7.13 -9.88
CA GLY A 155 13.58 8.35 -9.41
C GLY A 155 12.60 9.31 -8.75
N ALA A 156 11.40 9.47 -9.31
CA ALA A 156 10.38 10.37 -8.77
C ALA A 156 9.87 9.95 -7.37
N LEU A 157 9.80 8.64 -7.09
CA LEU A 157 9.47 8.13 -5.75
C LEU A 157 10.47 8.62 -4.69
N PHE A 158 11.76 8.51 -4.99
CA PHE A 158 12.83 8.93 -4.07
C PHE A 158 12.93 10.45 -3.96
N ASP A 159 12.69 11.18 -5.05
CA ASP A 159 12.61 12.64 -5.02
C ASP A 159 11.49 13.13 -4.09
N GLY A 160 10.30 12.53 -4.19
CA GLY A 160 9.17 12.82 -3.31
C GLY A 160 9.46 12.46 -1.85
N TYR A 161 10.13 11.35 -1.61
CA TYR A 161 10.55 10.93 -0.26
C TYR A 161 11.62 11.87 0.34
N GLY A 162 12.42 12.53 -0.51
CA GLY A 162 13.44 13.50 -0.11
C GLY A 162 14.85 12.94 -0.02
N HIS A 163 15.02 11.62 -0.10
CA HIS A 163 16.32 10.97 -0.26
C HIS A 163 16.15 9.57 -0.84
N ARG A 164 17.22 9.00 -1.37
CA ARG A 164 17.24 7.64 -1.89
C ARG A 164 18.03 6.73 -0.95
N PRO A 165 17.39 5.85 -0.15
CA PRO A 165 18.10 4.86 0.65
C PRO A 165 18.96 3.94 -0.23
N SER A 166 20.01 3.35 0.34
CA SER A 166 20.88 2.46 -0.43
C SER A 166 20.11 1.31 -1.09
N LEU A 167 20.58 0.85 -2.25
CA LEU A 167 19.97 -0.33 -2.90
C LEU A 167 19.97 -1.54 -1.96
N ALA A 168 21.02 -1.69 -1.15
CA ALA A 168 21.15 -2.80 -0.20
C ALA A 168 20.02 -2.75 0.85
N ASP A 169 19.75 -1.58 1.43
CA ASP A 169 18.68 -1.41 2.44
C ASP A 169 17.30 -1.66 1.84
N ARG A 170 17.01 -1.08 0.65
CA ARG A 170 15.73 -1.25 -0.03
C ARG A 170 15.49 -2.70 -0.44
N ARG A 171 16.51 -3.35 -1.01
CA ARG A 171 16.46 -4.77 -1.37
C ARG A 171 16.25 -5.68 -0.16
N ALA A 172 16.97 -5.42 0.94
CA ALA A 172 16.79 -6.18 2.17
C ALA A 172 15.40 -6.01 2.77
N ALA A 173 14.83 -4.79 2.76
CA ALA A 173 13.49 -4.53 3.26
C ALA A 173 12.41 -5.23 2.39
N ALA A 174 12.51 -5.14 1.06
CA ALA A 174 11.58 -5.79 0.14
C ALA A 174 11.69 -7.34 0.21
N ALA A 175 12.91 -7.88 0.29
CA ALA A 175 13.13 -9.32 0.44
C ALA A 175 12.50 -9.86 1.73
N ARG A 176 12.70 -9.18 2.87
CA ARG A 176 12.07 -9.54 4.14
C ARG A 176 10.55 -9.59 4.03
N ARG A 177 9.95 -8.62 3.35
CA ARG A 177 8.51 -8.62 3.13
C ARG A 177 8.05 -9.80 2.27
N CYS A 178 8.80 -10.17 1.23
CA CYS A 178 8.54 -11.37 0.44
C CYS A 178 8.61 -12.65 1.30
N GLU A 179 9.58 -12.75 2.22
CA GLU A 179 9.70 -13.87 3.16
C GLU A 179 8.47 -13.95 4.08
N GLU A 180 8.06 -12.84 4.69
CA GLU A 180 6.88 -12.77 5.55
C GLU A 180 5.61 -13.25 4.80
N LEU A 181 5.43 -12.81 3.55
CA LEU A 181 4.29 -13.20 2.72
C LEU A 181 4.37 -14.67 2.28
N ARG A 182 5.56 -15.19 1.96
CA ARG A 182 5.78 -16.60 1.67
C ARG A 182 5.36 -17.48 2.85
N ASP A 183 5.75 -17.10 4.06
CA ASP A 183 5.50 -17.86 5.27
C ASP A 183 4.01 -17.74 5.71
N ALA A 184 3.38 -16.59 5.45
CA ALA A 184 1.97 -16.36 5.75
C ALA A 184 1.02 -17.04 4.74
N PHE A 185 1.41 -17.13 3.46
CA PHE A 185 0.58 -17.68 2.38
C PHE A 185 1.13 -19.00 1.85
N THR A 186 1.08 -20.05 2.67
CA THR A 186 1.67 -21.37 2.35
C THR A 186 1.13 -21.99 1.06
N SER A 187 -0.12 -21.73 0.68
CA SER A 187 -0.71 -22.17 -0.59
C SER A 187 -0.08 -21.51 -1.83
N HIS A 188 0.66 -20.42 -1.66
CA HIS A 188 1.35 -19.67 -2.73
C HIS A 188 2.87 -19.59 -2.49
N HIS A 189 3.41 -20.52 -1.69
CA HIS A 189 4.81 -20.54 -1.32
C HIS A 189 5.76 -20.38 -2.50
N ASP A 190 5.56 -21.15 -3.58
CA ASP A 190 6.43 -21.12 -4.77
C ASP A 190 6.35 -19.78 -5.53
N VAL A 191 5.20 -19.11 -5.49
CA VAL A 191 5.06 -17.78 -6.11
C VAL A 191 5.90 -16.78 -5.33
N TRP A 192 5.79 -16.78 -4.01
CA TRP A 192 6.55 -15.86 -3.16
C TRP A 192 8.03 -16.18 -3.13
N GLN A 193 8.43 -17.45 -3.25
CA GLN A 193 9.84 -17.82 -3.40
C GLN A 193 10.45 -17.23 -4.68
N ARG A 194 9.78 -17.38 -5.84
CA ARG A 194 10.25 -16.75 -7.10
C ARG A 194 10.33 -15.22 -7.00
N ARG A 195 9.38 -14.58 -6.33
CA ARG A 195 9.39 -13.13 -6.09
C ARG A 195 10.55 -12.71 -5.20
N LEU A 196 10.83 -13.46 -4.16
CA LEU A 196 12.00 -13.26 -3.29
C LEU A 196 13.31 -13.38 -4.10
N ASP A 197 13.46 -14.44 -4.88
CA ASP A 197 14.66 -14.66 -5.71
C ASP A 197 14.89 -13.50 -6.70
N ALA A 198 13.82 -13.05 -7.36
CA ALA A 198 13.86 -11.88 -8.24
C ALA A 198 14.23 -10.60 -7.49
N THR A 199 13.71 -10.40 -6.26
CA THR A 199 14.04 -9.24 -5.41
C THR A 199 15.52 -9.25 -5.01
N LEU A 200 16.05 -10.39 -4.62
CA LEU A 200 17.47 -10.55 -4.26
C LEU A 200 18.42 -10.30 -5.45
N ALA A 201 17.93 -10.49 -6.67
CA ALA A 201 18.67 -10.22 -7.90
C ALA A 201 18.63 -8.75 -8.36
N TRP A 202 17.94 -7.84 -7.66
CA TRP A 202 17.90 -6.43 -8.07
C TRP A 202 19.29 -5.85 -8.22
N THR A 203 19.53 -5.21 -9.37
CA THR A 203 20.70 -4.39 -9.65
C THR A 203 20.32 -2.91 -9.59
N GLY A 204 21.29 -2.04 -9.33
CA GLY A 204 21.06 -0.60 -9.27
C GLY A 204 20.65 -0.02 -10.63
N HIS A 205 19.67 0.87 -10.59
CA HIS A 205 19.41 1.89 -11.62
C HIS A 205 19.48 3.25 -10.94
#